data_f268e0d1040f25c47c8eed698375b4ee
#
_entry.id   f268e0d1040f25c47c8eed698375b4ee
#
_cell.length_a   1.000
_cell.length_b   1.000
_cell.length_c   1.000
_cell.angle_alpha   90.00
_cell.angle_beta   90.00
_cell.angle_gamma   90.00
#
_symmetry.space_group_name_H-M   'P 1'
#
loop_
_entity.id
_entity.type
_entity.pdbx_description
1 polymer ?
#
loop_
_entity_poly.entity_id
_entity_poly.type
_entity_poly.pdbx_seq_one_letter_code
_entity_poly.pdbx_strand_id
1 'polypeptide(L)'
;MVSMQISLSLVGLLDGSNGGSAVDATVKNLAQLRDEGFRRVWMAQLPYDPDLLTILACAFHEVDTIQVGSGVLPIQVQHPTQLAQRALTLNAIAGGRFSLGIGMSHRMVTEQMWGISYEKPLRRMREYLDGLLPLLAGQAADAVGETVTTRGALQIPGAPTPDVYIAALGPQMLRLAGRRTAGTLTWMTGPKTLAEHVGPTLREAAAEAGRPETAVRVAASLPVAVTDDIAAARARAAEEFAIYGQLPSYRAMLDREGYAGPEDAAIIGDENTVSERLDELAAAGVDEFAAVTFDPSPEGRARTRALLLTRDK
;
A
#
# COMPACT_ATOMS: atom_id res chain seq x y z
N MET A 1 6.84 2.50 24.23
CA MET A 1 5.76 2.42 23.21
C MET A 1 6.44 2.42 21.86
N VAL A 2 6.17 1.47 21.00
CA VAL A 2 6.66 1.51 19.60
C VAL A 2 5.89 2.65 18.92
N SER A 3 6.60 3.62 18.38
CA SER A 3 6.01 4.74 17.66
C SER A 3 5.49 4.23 16.32
N MET A 4 4.18 4.33 16.08
CA MET A 4 3.56 4.08 14.78
C MET A 4 3.92 5.24 13.85
N GLN A 5 4.52 4.93 12.70
CA GLN A 5 4.81 5.92 11.67
C GLN A 5 3.51 6.37 11.00
N ILE A 6 3.37 7.65 10.72
CA ILE A 6 2.25 8.19 9.93
C ILE A 6 2.73 8.49 8.51
N SER A 7 1.96 8.02 7.55
CA SER A 7 2.15 8.30 6.12
C SER A 7 0.80 8.60 5.45
N LEU A 8 0.82 8.99 4.21
CA LEU A 8 -0.40 9.15 3.41
C LEU A 8 -0.50 8.07 2.35
N SER A 9 -1.71 7.69 2.00
CA SER A 9 -2.01 6.86 0.84
C SER A 9 -2.83 7.68 -0.16
N LEU A 10 -2.26 7.86 -1.35
CA LEU A 10 -2.90 8.57 -2.45
C LEU A 10 -3.54 7.56 -3.39
N VAL A 11 -4.85 7.70 -3.59
CA VAL A 11 -5.64 6.87 -4.50
C VAL A 11 -6.04 7.72 -5.70
N GLY A 12 -5.64 7.26 -6.90
CA GLY A 12 -5.87 8.01 -8.14
C GLY A 12 -4.77 9.03 -8.42
N LEU A 13 -4.16 8.93 -9.61
CA LEU A 13 -3.14 9.87 -10.10
C LEU A 13 -3.76 11.07 -10.83
N LEU A 14 -5.03 10.96 -11.15
CA LEU A 14 -5.77 11.97 -11.91
C LEU A 14 -6.73 12.72 -10.97
N ASP A 15 -6.23 13.72 -10.27
CA ASP A 15 -7.10 14.81 -9.87
C ASP A 15 -7.30 15.70 -11.13
N GLY A 16 -8.36 15.40 -11.88
CA GLY A 16 -8.69 16.07 -13.15
C GLY A 16 -9.07 17.55 -13.01
N SER A 17 -8.91 18.13 -11.81
CA SER A 17 -9.35 19.48 -11.49
C SER A 17 -8.48 20.60 -12.08
N ASN A 18 -7.26 20.31 -12.58
CA ASN A 18 -6.29 21.37 -12.94
C ASN A 18 -5.75 21.34 -14.38
N GLY A 19 -6.25 20.48 -15.29
CA GLY A 19 -5.84 20.50 -16.69
C GLY A 19 -4.35 20.25 -17.00
N GLY A 20 -3.56 19.88 -16.00
CA GLY A 20 -2.14 19.56 -16.10
C GLY A 20 -1.87 18.08 -16.41
N SER A 21 -0.61 17.75 -16.74
CA SER A 21 -0.23 16.35 -16.91
C SER A 21 -0.25 15.62 -15.56
N ALA A 22 -0.52 14.30 -15.57
CA ALA A 22 -0.44 13.46 -14.36
C ALA A 22 0.95 13.53 -13.69
N VAL A 23 1.99 13.76 -14.47
CA VAL A 23 3.37 13.96 -13.97
C VAL A 23 3.45 15.24 -13.14
N ASP A 24 3.02 16.38 -13.71
CA ASP A 24 3.08 17.69 -13.03
C ASP A 24 2.23 17.68 -11.75
N ALA A 25 1.03 17.07 -11.81
CA ALA A 25 0.16 16.92 -10.64
C ALA A 25 0.85 16.09 -9.53
N THR A 26 1.48 14.97 -9.90
CA THR A 26 2.21 14.12 -8.93
C THR A 26 3.40 14.83 -8.33
N VAL A 27 4.24 15.49 -9.14
CA VAL A 27 5.39 16.28 -8.68
C VAL A 27 4.93 17.34 -7.69
N LYS A 28 3.90 18.12 -8.06
CA LYS A 28 3.35 19.18 -7.20
C LYS A 28 2.80 18.64 -5.88
N ASN A 29 2.05 17.54 -5.92
CA ASN A 29 1.49 16.93 -4.71
C ASN A 29 2.59 16.40 -3.79
N LEU A 30 3.58 15.68 -4.32
CA LEU A 30 4.68 15.16 -3.50
C LEU A 30 5.54 16.29 -2.92
N ALA A 31 5.81 17.36 -3.67
CA ALA A 31 6.50 18.54 -3.17
C ALA A 31 5.72 19.22 -2.04
N GLN A 32 4.40 19.40 -2.22
CA GLN A 32 3.53 19.96 -1.20
C GLN A 32 3.54 19.11 0.09
N LEU A 33 3.37 17.80 -0.02
CA LEU A 33 3.35 16.90 1.15
C LEU A 33 4.69 16.86 1.87
N ARG A 34 5.80 16.89 1.14
CA ARG A 34 7.14 17.05 1.71
C ARG A 34 7.26 18.36 2.51
N ASP A 35 6.80 19.46 1.93
CA ASP A 35 6.89 20.80 2.53
C ASP A 35 5.95 20.94 3.73
N GLU A 36 4.83 20.22 3.76
CA GLU A 36 3.98 20.07 4.94
C GLU A 36 4.64 19.25 6.05
N GLY A 37 5.65 18.41 5.75
CA GLY A 37 6.42 17.62 6.72
C GLY A 37 6.26 16.11 6.62
N PHE A 38 5.46 15.60 5.68
CA PHE A 38 5.34 14.16 5.47
C PHE A 38 6.63 13.56 4.91
N ARG A 39 7.05 12.44 5.49
CA ARG A 39 8.28 11.74 5.10
C ARG A 39 8.02 10.60 4.13
N ARG A 40 6.79 10.06 4.11
CA ARG A 40 6.43 8.88 3.32
C ARG A 40 5.02 8.97 2.76
N VAL A 41 4.87 8.46 1.53
CA VAL A 41 3.60 8.37 0.82
C VAL A 41 3.49 7.01 0.14
N TRP A 42 2.31 6.41 0.16
CA TRP A 42 1.96 5.27 -0.67
C TRP A 42 1.08 5.73 -1.82
N MET A 43 1.30 5.19 -3.02
CA MET A 43 0.53 5.58 -4.20
C MET A 43 -0.03 4.34 -4.89
N ALA A 44 -1.35 4.32 -5.09
CA ALA A 44 -2.03 3.22 -5.76
C ALA A 44 -1.83 3.28 -7.28
N GLN A 45 -1.72 2.10 -7.92
CA GLN A 45 -1.84 1.95 -9.37
C GLN A 45 -3.21 1.40 -9.70
N LEU A 46 -4.13 2.26 -10.10
CA LEU A 46 -5.43 1.82 -10.59
C LEU A 46 -5.32 1.29 -12.03
N PRO A 47 -6.23 0.41 -12.49
CA PRO A 47 -6.09 -0.26 -13.79
C PRO A 47 -6.23 0.66 -14.99
N TYR A 48 -6.75 1.86 -14.80
CA TYR A 48 -6.99 2.89 -15.82
C TYR A 48 -6.10 4.13 -15.66
N ASP A 49 -5.26 4.15 -14.61
CA ASP A 49 -4.35 5.26 -14.36
C ASP A 49 -3.11 5.19 -15.27
N PRO A 50 -2.45 6.33 -15.49
CA PRO A 50 -1.10 6.34 -16.05
C PRO A 50 -0.14 5.45 -15.26
N ASP A 51 0.92 4.97 -15.90
CA ASP A 51 1.90 4.09 -15.24
C ASP A 51 2.62 4.77 -14.08
N LEU A 52 2.39 4.26 -12.87
CA LEU A 52 2.91 4.83 -11.63
C LEU A 52 4.44 4.91 -11.61
N LEU A 53 5.15 3.83 -12.03
CA LEU A 53 6.61 3.81 -11.94
C LEU A 53 7.25 4.82 -12.90
N THR A 54 6.64 5.03 -14.08
CA THR A 54 7.08 6.05 -15.05
C THR A 54 6.89 7.46 -14.49
N ILE A 55 5.74 7.74 -13.87
CA ILE A 55 5.48 9.04 -13.24
C ILE A 55 6.43 9.28 -12.07
N LEU A 56 6.65 8.27 -11.22
CA LEU A 56 7.56 8.38 -10.09
C LEU A 56 9.01 8.59 -10.50
N ALA A 57 9.44 8.08 -11.67
CA ALA A 57 10.78 8.37 -12.19
C ALA A 57 10.98 9.86 -12.45
N CYS A 58 9.97 10.53 -13.01
CA CYS A 58 9.98 11.99 -13.17
C CYS A 58 9.91 12.70 -11.81
N ALA A 59 9.00 12.26 -10.95
CA ALA A 59 8.79 12.90 -9.65
C ALA A 59 10.03 12.82 -8.73
N PHE A 60 10.73 11.70 -8.69
CA PHE A 60 11.96 11.56 -7.88
C PHE A 60 13.15 12.37 -8.41
N HIS A 61 13.09 12.78 -9.67
CA HIS A 61 14.08 13.69 -10.23
C HIS A 61 13.88 15.14 -9.73
N GLU A 62 12.62 15.52 -9.52
CA GLU A 62 12.22 16.88 -9.12
C GLU A 62 12.07 17.04 -7.60
N VAL A 63 11.66 15.97 -6.89
CA VAL A 63 11.35 16.01 -5.46
C VAL A 63 12.29 15.11 -4.68
N ASP A 64 13.04 15.71 -3.79
CA ASP A 64 13.96 15.04 -2.88
C ASP A 64 13.30 14.66 -1.54
N THR A 65 14.02 13.88 -0.72
CA THR A 65 13.75 13.56 0.69
C THR A 65 12.49 12.74 0.99
N ILE A 66 11.41 12.86 0.23
CA ILE A 66 10.20 12.07 0.48
C ILE A 66 10.38 10.62 -0.01
N GLN A 67 9.96 9.65 0.78
CA GLN A 67 9.89 8.24 0.40
C GLN A 67 8.55 7.96 -0.26
N VAL A 68 8.54 7.17 -1.32
CA VAL A 68 7.30 6.75 -1.97
C VAL A 68 7.26 5.25 -2.14
N GLY A 69 6.13 4.65 -1.77
CA GLY A 69 5.86 3.24 -2.02
C GLY A 69 4.71 3.05 -3.01
N SER A 70 4.75 1.98 -3.80
CA SER A 70 3.56 1.57 -4.55
C SER A 70 2.58 0.84 -3.64
N GLY A 71 1.34 1.27 -3.60
CA GLY A 71 0.32 0.69 -2.72
C GLY A 71 -0.98 0.30 -3.45
N VAL A 72 -0.98 -0.65 -4.40
CA VAL A 72 0.06 -1.57 -4.85
C VAL A 72 0.10 -1.70 -6.38
N LEU A 73 1.18 -2.27 -6.91
CA LEU A 73 1.24 -2.66 -8.32
C LEU A 73 0.64 -4.05 -8.52
N PRO A 74 -0.24 -4.24 -9.51
CA PRO A 74 -0.76 -5.58 -9.85
C PRO A 74 0.29 -6.42 -10.56
N ILE A 75 0.46 -7.67 -10.12
CA ILE A 75 1.47 -8.57 -10.71
C ILE A 75 1.00 -9.27 -11.99
N GLN A 76 -0.30 -9.29 -12.28
CA GLN A 76 -0.87 -10.06 -13.38
C GLN A 76 -0.41 -9.58 -14.75
N VAL A 77 -0.28 -8.27 -14.92
CA VAL A 77 0.05 -7.60 -16.18
C VAL A 77 1.55 -7.34 -16.36
N GLN A 78 2.38 -7.88 -15.46
CA GLN A 78 3.82 -7.64 -15.47
C GLN A 78 4.57 -8.97 -15.25
N HIS A 79 5.65 -9.18 -15.99
CA HIS A 79 6.58 -10.28 -15.72
C HIS A 79 7.55 -9.91 -14.59
N PRO A 80 7.97 -10.85 -13.70
CA PRO A 80 8.92 -10.55 -12.61
C PRO A 80 10.19 -9.85 -13.07
N THR A 81 10.75 -10.24 -14.22
CA THR A 81 11.94 -9.62 -14.79
C THR A 81 11.70 -8.15 -15.14
N GLN A 82 10.58 -7.83 -15.77
CA GLN A 82 10.23 -6.46 -16.13
C GLN A 82 10.00 -5.60 -14.87
N LEU A 83 9.27 -6.14 -13.89
CA LEU A 83 9.03 -5.41 -12.64
C LEU A 83 10.32 -5.18 -11.86
N ALA A 84 11.20 -6.20 -11.75
CA ALA A 84 12.51 -6.05 -11.11
C ALA A 84 13.36 -4.98 -11.80
N GLN A 85 13.40 -4.99 -13.13
CA GLN A 85 14.13 -4.00 -13.93
C GLN A 85 13.65 -2.58 -13.64
N ARG A 86 12.34 -2.36 -13.69
CA ARG A 86 11.71 -1.05 -13.45
C ARG A 86 11.88 -0.60 -12.00
N ALA A 87 11.68 -1.49 -11.02
CA ALA A 87 11.79 -1.18 -9.60
C ALA A 87 13.23 -0.82 -9.20
N LEU A 88 14.23 -1.56 -9.69
CA LEU A 88 15.64 -1.26 -9.45
C LEU A 88 16.06 0.07 -10.10
N THR A 89 15.66 0.29 -11.36
CA THR A 89 15.95 1.55 -12.07
C THR A 89 15.33 2.73 -11.34
N LEU A 90 14.05 2.59 -10.96
CA LEU A 90 13.36 3.64 -10.20
C LEU A 90 14.03 3.89 -8.85
N ASN A 91 14.42 2.83 -8.11
CA ASN A 91 15.04 2.99 -6.80
C ASN A 91 16.47 3.58 -6.90
N ALA A 92 17.17 3.37 -8.02
CA ALA A 92 18.42 4.08 -8.30
C ALA A 92 18.19 5.57 -8.52
N ILE A 93 17.18 5.96 -9.32
CA ILE A 93 16.77 7.36 -9.52
C ILE A 93 16.36 8.00 -8.19
N ALA A 94 15.60 7.25 -7.39
CA ALA A 94 15.11 7.69 -6.09
C ALA A 94 16.20 7.75 -5.01
N GLY A 95 17.42 7.25 -5.26
CA GLY A 95 18.47 7.16 -4.23
C GLY A 95 18.08 6.31 -3.04
N GLY A 96 17.33 5.22 -3.26
CA GLY A 96 16.88 4.29 -2.20
C GLY A 96 15.56 4.67 -1.53
N ARG A 97 14.84 5.68 -2.01
CA ARG A 97 13.59 6.19 -1.41
C ARG A 97 12.31 5.49 -1.91
N PHE A 98 12.43 4.46 -2.75
CA PHE A 98 11.28 3.71 -3.27
C PHE A 98 11.07 2.39 -2.52
N SER A 99 9.80 2.09 -2.19
CA SER A 99 9.36 0.78 -1.69
C SER A 99 8.38 0.14 -2.66
N LEU A 100 8.54 -1.16 -2.90
CA LEU A 100 7.76 -1.91 -3.88
C LEU A 100 6.61 -2.66 -3.20
N GLY A 101 5.41 -2.12 -3.24
CA GLY A 101 4.19 -2.84 -2.86
C GLY A 101 3.55 -3.50 -4.08
N ILE A 102 3.26 -4.79 -3.97
CA ILE A 102 2.64 -5.62 -5.01
C ILE A 102 1.38 -6.30 -4.52
N GLY A 103 0.48 -6.63 -5.43
CA GLY A 103 -0.78 -7.29 -5.10
C GLY A 103 -1.40 -8.06 -6.25
N MET A 104 -2.48 -8.79 -5.92
CA MET A 104 -3.19 -9.64 -6.89
C MET A 104 -4.31 -8.90 -7.66
N SER A 105 -4.52 -7.58 -7.39
CA SER A 105 -5.70 -6.90 -7.91
C SER A 105 -7.00 -7.63 -7.54
N HIS A 106 -8.09 -7.40 -8.26
CA HIS A 106 -9.40 -8.02 -8.02
C HIS A 106 -9.79 -8.91 -9.19
N ARG A 107 -10.51 -10.02 -8.91
CA ARG A 107 -10.97 -10.95 -9.94
C ARG A 107 -11.68 -10.23 -11.09
N MET A 108 -12.56 -9.29 -10.76
CA MET A 108 -13.30 -8.50 -11.75
C MET A 108 -12.36 -7.74 -12.70
N VAL A 109 -11.33 -7.10 -12.16
CA VAL A 109 -10.35 -6.36 -12.97
C VAL A 109 -9.52 -7.33 -13.82
N THR A 110 -8.98 -8.39 -13.22
CA THR A 110 -8.10 -9.31 -13.93
C THR A 110 -8.81 -10.10 -15.01
N GLU A 111 -10.01 -10.63 -14.75
CA GLU A 111 -10.73 -11.48 -15.69
C GLU A 111 -11.54 -10.67 -16.71
N GLN A 112 -12.26 -9.62 -16.28
CA GLN A 112 -13.14 -8.88 -17.19
C GLN A 112 -12.43 -7.76 -17.94
N MET A 113 -11.47 -7.08 -17.32
CA MET A 113 -10.78 -5.96 -17.96
C MET A 113 -9.51 -6.40 -18.69
N TRP A 114 -8.72 -7.32 -18.08
CA TRP A 114 -7.43 -7.74 -18.66
C TRP A 114 -7.47 -9.09 -19.36
N GLY A 115 -8.55 -9.88 -19.21
CA GLY A 115 -8.64 -11.21 -19.79
C GLY A 115 -7.67 -12.22 -19.20
N ILE A 116 -7.19 -12.00 -17.98
CA ILE A 116 -6.21 -12.85 -17.30
C ILE A 116 -6.90 -13.63 -16.18
N SER A 117 -6.69 -14.95 -16.13
CA SER A 117 -7.26 -15.79 -15.07
C SER A 117 -6.80 -15.37 -13.67
N TYR A 118 -7.74 -15.32 -12.73
CA TYR A 118 -7.48 -15.09 -11.30
C TYR A 118 -7.23 -16.39 -10.52
N GLU A 119 -7.18 -17.52 -11.18
CA GLU A 119 -6.98 -18.80 -10.51
C GLU A 119 -5.63 -18.91 -9.81
N LYS A 120 -5.59 -19.68 -8.74
CA LYS A 120 -4.39 -19.98 -7.94
C LYS A 120 -3.60 -18.75 -7.48
N PRO A 121 -4.25 -17.71 -6.90
CA PRO A 121 -3.60 -16.44 -6.60
C PRO A 121 -2.40 -16.58 -5.66
N LEU A 122 -2.47 -17.46 -4.65
CA LEU A 122 -1.35 -17.71 -3.74
C LEU A 122 -0.16 -18.37 -4.46
N ARG A 123 -0.42 -19.34 -5.35
CA ARG A 123 0.63 -19.99 -6.15
C ARG A 123 1.30 -18.96 -7.05
N ARG A 124 0.51 -18.16 -7.76
CA ARG A 124 1.00 -17.12 -8.63
C ARG A 124 1.90 -16.12 -7.90
N MET A 125 1.47 -15.64 -6.74
CA MET A 125 2.28 -14.73 -5.92
C MET A 125 3.59 -15.40 -5.46
N ARG A 126 3.55 -16.66 -5.02
CA ARG A 126 4.75 -17.40 -4.62
C ARG A 126 5.75 -17.53 -5.76
N GLU A 127 5.30 -18.04 -6.91
CA GLU A 127 6.14 -18.22 -8.10
C GLU A 127 6.67 -16.88 -8.63
N TYR A 128 5.85 -15.82 -8.52
CA TYR A 128 6.26 -14.46 -8.86
C TYR A 128 7.41 -13.97 -7.97
N LEU A 129 7.33 -14.20 -6.66
CA LEU A 129 8.39 -13.86 -5.72
C LEU A 129 9.64 -14.70 -5.91
N ASP A 130 9.50 -15.98 -6.33
CA ASP A 130 10.65 -16.86 -6.64
C ASP A 130 11.50 -16.28 -7.79
N GLY A 131 10.87 -15.59 -8.74
CA GLY A 131 11.57 -14.87 -9.80
C GLY A 131 11.99 -13.45 -9.39
N LEU A 132 11.13 -12.71 -8.72
CA LEU A 132 11.33 -11.29 -8.44
C LEU A 132 12.45 -11.03 -7.42
N LEU A 133 12.42 -11.70 -6.27
CA LEU A 133 13.32 -11.40 -5.16
C LEU A 133 14.80 -11.63 -5.49
N PRO A 134 15.22 -12.74 -6.14
CA PRO A 134 16.60 -12.89 -6.56
C PRO A 134 17.06 -11.77 -7.50
N LEU A 135 16.22 -11.38 -8.47
CA LEU A 135 16.55 -10.31 -9.41
C LEU A 135 16.72 -8.96 -8.72
N LEU A 136 15.86 -8.63 -7.74
CA LEU A 136 15.99 -7.42 -6.93
C LEU A 136 17.26 -7.43 -6.06
N ALA A 137 17.69 -8.61 -5.62
CA ALA A 137 18.93 -8.79 -4.86
C ALA A 137 20.20 -8.84 -5.76
N GLY A 138 20.08 -8.60 -7.07
CA GLY A 138 21.21 -8.68 -8.01
C GLY A 138 21.68 -10.11 -8.30
N GLN A 139 20.85 -11.10 -7.99
CA GLN A 139 21.13 -12.52 -8.23
C GLN A 139 20.40 -13.03 -9.49
N ALA A 140 20.87 -14.13 -10.06
CA ALA A 140 20.14 -14.79 -11.13
C ALA A 140 18.88 -15.49 -10.57
N ALA A 141 17.78 -15.41 -11.32
CA ALA A 141 16.60 -16.22 -11.10
C ALA A 141 16.64 -17.47 -11.98
N ASP A 142 16.25 -18.62 -11.46
CA ASP A 142 15.93 -19.85 -12.21
C ASP A 142 14.70 -20.49 -11.55
N ALA A 143 13.58 -19.82 -11.68
CA ALA A 143 12.30 -20.22 -11.12
C ALA A 143 11.37 -20.73 -12.24
N VAL A 144 11.03 -22.01 -12.20
CA VAL A 144 10.08 -22.64 -13.14
C VAL A 144 8.78 -22.89 -12.40
N GLY A 145 7.75 -22.13 -12.74
CA GLY A 145 6.43 -22.25 -12.13
C GLY A 145 5.35 -22.67 -13.12
N GLU A 146 4.19 -23.03 -12.60
CA GLU A 146 3.00 -23.33 -13.39
C GLU A 146 2.37 -22.04 -13.95
N THR A 147 2.43 -20.95 -13.18
CA THR A 147 1.77 -19.67 -13.52
C THR A 147 2.75 -18.64 -14.09
N VAL A 148 4.02 -18.73 -13.73
CA VAL A 148 5.07 -17.87 -14.25
C VAL A 148 6.43 -18.55 -14.14
N THR A 149 7.25 -18.40 -15.17
CA THR A 149 8.64 -18.87 -15.19
C THR A 149 9.56 -17.66 -15.35
N THR A 150 10.60 -17.57 -14.50
CA THR A 150 11.57 -16.47 -14.54
C THR A 150 12.98 -17.04 -14.58
N ARG A 151 13.74 -16.71 -15.62
CA ARG A 151 15.14 -17.12 -15.78
C ARG A 151 16.01 -15.96 -16.23
N GLY A 152 17.23 -15.90 -15.72
CA GLY A 152 18.23 -14.91 -16.09
C GLY A 152 18.61 -13.98 -14.96
N ALA A 153 19.43 -13.00 -15.27
CA ALA A 153 19.93 -12.00 -14.33
C ALA A 153 19.78 -10.60 -14.91
N LEU A 154 19.77 -9.59 -14.03
CA LEU A 154 19.78 -8.18 -14.41
C LEU A 154 21.15 -7.55 -14.13
N GLN A 155 21.53 -6.59 -14.96
CA GLN A 155 22.74 -5.78 -14.77
C GLN A 155 22.32 -4.32 -14.55
N ILE A 156 22.02 -3.98 -13.29
CA ILE A 156 21.65 -2.62 -12.88
C ILE A 156 22.58 -2.24 -11.71
N PRO A 157 23.84 -1.91 -12.00
CA PRO A 157 24.84 -1.69 -10.98
C PRO A 157 24.49 -0.47 -10.12
N GLY A 158 24.73 -0.59 -8.81
CA GLY A 158 24.51 0.48 -7.84
C GLY A 158 23.07 0.78 -7.48
N ALA A 159 22.09 0.03 -8.02
CA ALA A 159 20.70 0.19 -7.62
C ALA A 159 20.46 -0.43 -6.23
N PRO A 160 19.96 0.36 -5.24
CA PRO A 160 19.56 -0.19 -3.96
C PRO A 160 18.38 -1.16 -4.12
N THR A 161 18.37 -2.26 -3.38
CA THR A 161 17.23 -3.18 -3.35
C THR A 161 16.06 -2.49 -2.64
N PRO A 162 14.89 -2.35 -3.27
CA PRO A 162 13.71 -1.80 -2.60
C PRO A 162 13.13 -2.81 -1.60
N ASP A 163 12.58 -2.32 -0.48
CA ASP A 163 11.73 -3.12 0.38
C ASP A 163 10.49 -3.58 -0.39
N VAL A 164 10.16 -4.88 -0.28
CA VAL A 164 8.99 -5.45 -0.95
C VAL A 164 7.87 -5.69 0.06
N TYR A 165 6.67 -5.21 -0.24
CA TYR A 165 5.45 -5.45 0.52
C TYR A 165 4.42 -6.17 -0.33
N ILE A 166 3.59 -7.02 0.30
CA ILE A 166 2.46 -7.68 -0.36
C ILE A 166 1.16 -7.15 0.23
N ALA A 167 0.20 -6.76 -0.61
CA ALA A 167 -1.17 -6.58 -0.16
C ALA A 167 -1.76 -7.94 0.22
N ALA A 168 -1.95 -8.19 1.52
CA ALA A 168 -2.40 -9.47 2.03
C ALA A 168 -3.39 -9.29 3.19
N LEU A 169 -4.51 -10.03 3.11
CA LEU A 169 -5.55 -10.09 4.14
C LEU A 169 -5.80 -11.54 4.59
N GLY A 170 -5.77 -12.49 3.66
CA GLY A 170 -5.97 -13.90 3.96
C GLY A 170 -4.73 -14.56 4.60
N PRO A 171 -4.93 -15.57 5.49
CA PRO A 171 -3.86 -16.13 6.31
C PRO A 171 -2.69 -16.71 5.50
N GLN A 172 -2.96 -17.34 4.36
CA GLN A 172 -1.89 -17.94 3.54
C GLN A 172 -1.04 -16.87 2.84
N MET A 173 -1.65 -15.76 2.39
CA MET A 173 -0.92 -14.66 1.76
C MET A 173 -0.13 -13.87 2.82
N LEU A 174 -0.69 -13.68 4.02
CA LEU A 174 0.01 -13.09 5.16
C LEU A 174 1.23 -13.92 5.57
N ARG A 175 1.10 -15.25 5.64
CA ARG A 175 2.25 -16.13 5.89
C ARG A 175 3.32 -16.03 4.81
N LEU A 176 2.92 -15.93 3.55
CA LEU A 176 3.87 -15.71 2.45
C LEU A 176 4.61 -14.37 2.60
N ALA A 177 3.88 -13.30 2.93
CA ALA A 177 4.47 -11.99 3.20
C ALA A 177 5.47 -12.04 4.37
N GLY A 178 5.09 -12.63 5.49
CA GLY A 178 5.95 -12.78 6.67
C GLY A 178 7.24 -13.53 6.39
N ARG A 179 7.17 -14.61 5.62
CA ARG A 179 8.34 -15.43 5.28
C ARG A 179 9.29 -14.77 4.28
N ARG A 180 8.82 -13.91 3.39
CA ARG A 180 9.54 -13.55 2.16
C ARG A 180 9.78 -12.04 1.95
N THR A 181 9.00 -11.16 2.60
CA THR A 181 8.99 -9.73 2.27
C THR A 181 9.18 -8.83 3.48
N ALA A 182 9.25 -7.52 3.28
CA ALA A 182 9.37 -6.54 4.34
C ALA A 182 8.06 -6.32 5.12
N GLY A 183 6.94 -6.86 4.63
CA GLY A 183 5.68 -6.75 5.35
C GLY A 183 4.44 -6.83 4.47
N THR A 184 3.34 -6.35 5.02
CA THR A 184 2.05 -6.31 4.34
C THR A 184 1.47 -4.90 4.31
N LEU A 185 0.70 -4.63 3.25
CA LEU A 185 -0.17 -3.47 3.11
C LEU A 185 -1.61 -3.95 3.25
N THR A 186 -2.36 -3.35 4.18
CA THR A 186 -3.79 -3.64 4.35
C THR A 186 -4.63 -2.43 4.00
N TRP A 187 -5.84 -2.68 3.53
CA TRP A 187 -6.87 -1.67 3.27
C TRP A 187 -8.17 -2.12 3.90
N MET A 188 -8.97 -1.19 4.43
CA MET A 188 -10.29 -1.45 5.06
C MET A 188 -10.25 -2.53 6.15
N THR A 189 -9.18 -2.55 6.96
CA THR A 189 -8.99 -3.51 8.03
C THR A 189 -8.85 -2.77 9.35
N GLY A 190 -9.75 -3.00 10.29
CA GLY A 190 -9.80 -2.30 11.56
C GLY A 190 -8.85 -2.86 12.64
N PRO A 191 -8.77 -2.20 13.79
CA PRO A 191 -7.77 -2.49 14.83
C PRO A 191 -7.87 -3.88 15.41
N LYS A 192 -9.08 -4.43 15.61
CA LYS A 192 -9.26 -5.78 16.12
C LYS A 192 -8.67 -6.83 15.18
N THR A 193 -8.98 -6.75 13.89
CA THR A 193 -8.46 -7.69 12.89
C THR A 193 -6.94 -7.53 12.71
N LEU A 194 -6.41 -6.31 12.80
CA LEU A 194 -4.97 -6.06 12.76
C LEU A 194 -4.26 -6.71 13.96
N ALA A 195 -4.81 -6.58 15.17
CA ALA A 195 -4.25 -7.14 16.40
C ALA A 195 -4.38 -8.67 16.48
N GLU A 196 -5.53 -9.24 16.09
CA GLU A 196 -5.86 -10.66 16.35
C GLU A 196 -5.53 -11.57 15.15
N HIS A 197 -5.40 -11.00 13.94
CA HIS A 197 -5.22 -11.79 12.73
C HIS A 197 -4.00 -11.38 11.90
N VAL A 198 -3.93 -10.11 11.48
CA VAL A 198 -2.89 -9.68 10.51
C VAL A 198 -1.50 -9.71 11.14
N GLY A 199 -1.32 -8.98 12.24
CA GLY A 199 -0.02 -8.85 12.92
C GLY A 199 0.53 -10.19 13.40
N PRO A 200 -0.22 -10.99 14.17
CA PRO A 200 0.23 -12.30 14.62
C PRO A 200 0.60 -13.23 13.47
N THR A 201 -0.30 -13.40 12.46
CA THR A 201 -0.02 -14.31 11.32
C THR A 201 1.25 -13.92 10.55
N LEU A 202 1.48 -12.62 10.38
CA LEU A 202 2.66 -12.11 9.68
C LEU A 202 3.95 -12.37 10.47
N ARG A 203 3.96 -12.02 11.77
CA ARG A 203 5.15 -12.15 12.64
C ARG A 203 5.50 -13.59 12.96
N GLU A 204 4.51 -14.43 13.24
CA GLU A 204 4.69 -15.88 13.42
C GLU A 204 5.35 -16.50 12.17
N ALA A 205 4.86 -16.18 10.99
CA ALA A 205 5.43 -16.70 9.74
C ALA A 205 6.87 -16.19 9.48
N ALA A 206 7.20 -14.98 9.91
CA ALA A 206 8.58 -14.48 9.87
C ALA A 206 9.48 -15.27 10.82
N ALA A 207 9.04 -15.48 12.07
CA ALA A 207 9.77 -16.26 13.06
C ALA A 207 9.97 -17.72 12.62
N GLU A 208 8.94 -18.38 12.08
CA GLU A 208 9.04 -19.73 11.49
C GLU A 208 10.08 -19.81 10.35
N ALA A 209 10.29 -18.72 9.62
CA ALA A 209 11.30 -18.62 8.57
C ALA A 209 12.69 -18.19 9.07
N GLY A 210 12.91 -18.13 10.39
CA GLY A 210 14.16 -17.70 10.99
C GLY A 210 14.45 -16.21 10.85
N ARG A 211 13.44 -15.39 10.57
CA ARG A 211 13.56 -13.94 10.46
C ARG A 211 13.15 -13.27 11.78
N PRO A 212 13.82 -12.21 12.22
CA PRO A 212 13.38 -11.49 13.40
C PRO A 212 12.00 -10.85 13.16
N GLU A 213 11.18 -10.71 14.19
CA GLU A 213 9.85 -10.07 14.10
C GLU A 213 9.93 -8.64 13.57
N THR A 214 11.03 -7.95 13.84
CA THR A 214 11.30 -6.59 13.34
C THR A 214 11.60 -6.53 11.84
N ALA A 215 11.80 -7.68 11.18
CA ALA A 215 12.02 -7.75 9.73
C ALA A 215 10.74 -7.58 8.92
N VAL A 216 9.58 -7.56 9.58
CA VAL A 216 8.28 -7.43 8.93
C VAL A 216 7.45 -6.32 9.57
N ARG A 217 6.74 -5.56 8.74
CA ARG A 217 5.91 -4.43 9.15
C ARG A 217 4.47 -4.61 8.68
N VAL A 218 3.54 -4.17 9.50
CA VAL A 218 2.14 -4.00 9.15
C VAL A 218 1.91 -2.53 8.80
N ALA A 219 1.73 -2.24 7.51
CA ALA A 219 1.29 -0.93 7.04
C ALA A 219 -0.22 -1.00 6.79
N ALA A 220 -0.99 -0.33 7.65
CA ALA A 220 -2.45 -0.30 7.57
C ALA A 220 -2.92 1.00 6.91
N SER A 221 -3.92 0.89 6.04
CA SER A 221 -4.52 2.05 5.40
C SER A 221 -6.03 2.07 5.60
N LEU A 222 -6.55 3.24 6.02
CA LEU A 222 -7.97 3.49 6.22
C LEU A 222 -8.32 4.91 5.76
N PRO A 223 -9.59 5.15 5.38
CA PRO A 223 -10.09 6.51 5.16
C PRO A 223 -10.09 7.32 6.46
N VAL A 224 -9.66 8.57 6.39
CA VAL A 224 -9.64 9.49 7.54
C VAL A 224 -10.22 10.85 7.18
N ALA A 225 -11.08 11.38 8.03
CA ALA A 225 -11.58 12.75 7.93
C ALA A 225 -11.72 13.39 9.32
N VAL A 226 -10.97 14.46 9.56
CA VAL A 226 -11.22 15.34 10.71
C VAL A 226 -12.31 16.33 10.32
N THR A 227 -13.47 16.20 10.95
CA THR A 227 -14.66 16.99 10.60
C THR A 227 -15.63 17.11 11.77
N ASP A 228 -16.39 18.19 11.80
CA ASP A 228 -17.49 18.38 12.74
C ASP A 228 -18.83 17.83 12.19
N ASP A 229 -18.92 17.60 10.85
CA ASP A 229 -20.08 16.99 10.21
C ASP A 229 -19.85 15.48 9.99
N ILE A 230 -19.93 14.75 11.10
CA ILE A 230 -19.74 13.29 11.12
C ILE A 230 -20.75 12.57 10.22
N ALA A 231 -22.00 13.05 10.21
CA ALA A 231 -23.08 12.41 9.46
C ALA A 231 -22.83 12.47 7.94
N ALA A 232 -22.45 13.64 7.42
CA ALA A 232 -22.14 13.81 6.01
C ALA A 232 -20.87 13.04 5.61
N ALA A 233 -19.82 13.05 6.44
CA ALA A 233 -18.60 12.30 6.18
C ALA A 233 -18.85 10.79 6.16
N ARG A 234 -19.67 10.27 7.09
CA ARG A 234 -20.04 8.85 7.12
C ARG A 234 -20.86 8.43 5.92
N ALA A 235 -21.84 9.25 5.51
CA ALA A 235 -22.63 8.99 4.30
C ALA A 235 -21.73 8.94 3.04
N ARG A 236 -20.78 9.86 2.93
CA ARG A 236 -19.79 9.86 1.86
C ARG A 236 -18.90 8.62 1.88
N ALA A 237 -18.40 8.21 3.03
CA ALA A 237 -17.60 6.98 3.14
C ALA A 237 -18.40 5.74 2.71
N ALA A 238 -19.70 5.66 3.04
CA ALA A 238 -20.58 4.59 2.61
C ALA A 238 -20.77 4.54 1.09
N GLU A 239 -20.81 5.69 0.41
CA GLU A 239 -20.93 5.79 -1.04
C GLU A 239 -19.59 5.54 -1.74
N GLU A 240 -18.54 6.27 -1.38
CA GLU A 240 -17.24 6.26 -2.03
C GLU A 240 -16.55 4.90 -1.93
N PHE A 241 -16.68 4.24 -0.78
CA PHE A 241 -16.02 2.96 -0.51
C PHE A 241 -16.96 1.74 -0.61
N ALA A 242 -18.19 1.90 -1.13
CA ALA A 242 -19.20 0.85 -1.22
C ALA A 242 -18.70 -0.46 -1.84
N ILE A 243 -17.85 -0.38 -2.86
CA ILE A 243 -17.31 -1.54 -3.57
C ILE A 243 -16.54 -2.49 -2.64
N TYR A 244 -15.85 -1.97 -1.63
CA TYR A 244 -15.08 -2.79 -0.70
C TYR A 244 -15.95 -3.63 0.23
N GLY A 245 -17.19 -3.22 0.49
CA GLY A 245 -18.17 -4.05 1.19
C GLY A 245 -18.64 -5.29 0.40
N GLN A 246 -18.43 -5.29 -0.93
CA GLN A 246 -18.85 -6.36 -1.84
C GLN A 246 -17.70 -7.30 -2.22
N LEU A 247 -16.45 -6.88 -2.09
CA LEU A 247 -15.29 -7.69 -2.42
C LEU A 247 -15.02 -8.71 -1.30
N PRO A 248 -14.99 -10.03 -1.58
CA PRO A 248 -14.95 -11.07 -0.54
C PRO A 248 -13.79 -10.93 0.46
N SER A 249 -12.62 -10.50 0.01
CA SER A 249 -11.45 -10.35 0.87
C SER A 249 -11.62 -9.22 1.90
N TYR A 250 -12.22 -8.10 1.51
CA TYR A 250 -12.50 -6.98 2.41
C TYR A 250 -13.73 -7.26 3.27
N ARG A 251 -14.80 -7.85 2.71
CA ARG A 251 -15.98 -8.25 3.49
C ARG A 251 -15.58 -9.15 4.66
N ALA A 252 -14.67 -10.11 4.43
CA ALA A 252 -14.18 -10.97 5.50
C ALA A 252 -13.45 -10.21 6.62
N MET A 253 -12.77 -9.08 6.32
CA MET A 253 -12.12 -8.23 7.33
C MET A 253 -13.16 -7.40 8.09
N LEU A 254 -14.11 -6.80 7.38
CA LEU A 254 -15.20 -6.05 7.98
C LEU A 254 -16.06 -6.95 8.91
N ASP A 255 -16.32 -8.20 8.50
CA ASP A 255 -17.04 -9.18 9.32
C ASP A 255 -16.27 -9.53 10.62
N ARG A 256 -14.95 -9.65 10.58
CA ARG A 256 -14.12 -9.86 11.77
C ARG A 256 -14.20 -8.71 12.76
N GLU A 257 -14.28 -7.49 12.27
CA GLU A 257 -14.50 -6.29 13.08
C GLU A 257 -15.91 -6.21 13.65
N GLY A 258 -16.89 -6.82 12.99
CA GLY A 258 -18.32 -6.64 13.26
C GLY A 258 -18.89 -5.40 12.56
N TYR A 259 -18.26 -4.93 11.51
CA TYR A 259 -18.65 -3.74 10.74
C TYR A 259 -19.73 -4.09 9.71
N ALA A 260 -20.78 -3.26 9.64
CA ALA A 260 -21.83 -3.40 8.65
C ALA A 260 -21.35 -3.05 7.23
N GLY A 261 -20.56 -1.99 7.11
CA GLY A 261 -20.05 -1.49 5.85
C GLY A 261 -18.67 -0.87 5.96
N PRO A 262 -18.08 -0.44 4.84
CA PRO A 262 -16.77 0.21 4.81
C PRO A 262 -16.74 1.56 5.55
N GLU A 263 -17.87 2.24 5.71
CA GLU A 263 -18.02 3.46 6.49
C GLU A 263 -17.72 3.26 7.97
N ASP A 264 -17.86 2.04 8.50
CA ASP A 264 -17.50 1.68 9.87
C ASP A 264 -15.98 1.56 10.07
N ALA A 265 -15.27 1.27 8.99
CA ALA A 265 -13.80 1.21 8.99
C ALA A 265 -13.17 2.61 8.87
N ALA A 266 -13.91 3.60 8.36
CA ALA A 266 -13.41 4.96 8.22
C ALA A 266 -13.23 5.62 9.60
N ILE A 267 -12.15 6.38 9.76
CA ILE A 267 -11.83 7.14 10.96
C ILE A 267 -12.38 8.56 10.77
N ILE A 268 -13.52 8.86 11.40
CA ILE A 268 -14.27 10.11 11.22
C ILE A 268 -14.56 10.72 12.59
N GLY A 269 -14.31 12.00 12.75
CA GLY A 269 -14.63 12.76 13.97
C GLY A 269 -13.84 14.04 14.08
N ASP A 270 -13.93 14.65 15.25
CA ASP A 270 -13.05 15.76 15.61
C ASP A 270 -11.61 15.28 15.86
N GLU A 271 -10.72 16.21 16.14
CA GLU A 271 -9.29 15.92 16.38
C GLU A 271 -9.07 14.92 17.51
N ASN A 272 -9.88 14.96 18.57
CA ASN A 272 -9.77 14.07 19.72
C ASN A 272 -10.19 12.65 19.33
N THR A 273 -11.36 12.51 18.72
CA THR A 273 -11.90 11.22 18.24
C THR A 273 -10.95 10.56 17.27
N VAL A 274 -10.43 11.29 16.27
CA VAL A 274 -9.48 10.75 15.30
C VAL A 274 -8.17 10.34 15.99
N SER A 275 -7.68 11.14 16.95
CA SER A 275 -6.46 10.80 17.72
C SER A 275 -6.62 9.51 18.51
N GLU A 276 -7.75 9.31 19.19
CA GLU A 276 -8.06 8.07 19.93
C GLU A 276 -8.07 6.85 19.02
N ARG A 277 -8.67 6.97 17.83
CA ARG A 277 -8.68 5.90 16.84
C ARG A 277 -7.28 5.57 16.29
N LEU A 278 -6.40 6.57 16.16
CA LEU A 278 -5.00 6.34 15.79
C LEU A 278 -4.23 5.64 16.93
N ASP A 279 -4.51 5.97 18.19
CA ASP A 279 -3.93 5.27 19.33
C ASP A 279 -4.37 3.80 19.41
N GLU A 280 -5.63 3.49 19.06
CA GLU A 280 -6.12 2.11 18.94
C GLU A 280 -5.35 1.32 17.87
N LEU A 281 -5.07 1.92 16.71
CA LEU A 281 -4.25 1.29 15.66
C LEU A 281 -2.81 1.05 16.12
N ALA A 282 -2.22 2.00 16.82
CA ALA A 282 -0.89 1.84 17.40
C ALA A 282 -0.87 0.70 18.44
N ALA A 283 -1.88 0.63 19.31
CA ALA A 283 -2.05 -0.44 20.29
C ALA A 283 -2.30 -1.81 19.64
N ALA A 284 -2.93 -1.84 18.46
CA ALA A 284 -3.12 -3.04 17.64
C ALA A 284 -1.84 -3.55 16.97
N GLY A 285 -0.70 -2.89 17.17
CA GLY A 285 0.60 -3.30 16.63
C GLY A 285 0.81 -2.93 15.16
N VAL A 286 0.15 -1.86 14.71
CA VAL A 286 0.42 -1.26 13.39
C VAL A 286 1.76 -0.53 13.45
N ASP A 287 2.65 -0.86 12.51
CA ASP A 287 3.98 -0.24 12.41
C ASP A 287 3.94 1.08 11.61
N GLU A 288 3.03 1.15 10.63
CA GLU A 288 2.82 2.32 9.79
C GLU A 288 1.34 2.49 9.47
N PHE A 289 0.80 3.69 9.67
CA PHE A 289 -0.55 4.04 9.26
C PHE A 289 -0.52 4.97 8.04
N ALA A 290 -1.01 4.47 6.91
CA ALA A 290 -1.08 5.18 5.63
C ALA A 290 -2.49 5.74 5.44
N ALA A 291 -2.72 6.98 5.86
CA ALA A 291 -4.02 7.61 5.86
C ALA A 291 -4.50 7.99 4.45
N VAL A 292 -5.75 7.66 4.11
CA VAL A 292 -6.45 8.17 2.93
C VAL A 292 -7.36 9.32 3.35
N THR A 293 -6.95 10.56 3.10
CA THR A 293 -7.77 11.73 3.41
C THR A 293 -8.87 11.86 2.36
N PHE A 294 -10.15 11.80 2.77
CA PHE A 294 -11.29 11.73 1.85
C PHE A 294 -12.29 12.89 1.98
N ASP A 295 -11.95 13.96 2.72
CA ASP A 295 -12.77 15.18 2.74
C ASP A 295 -12.81 15.81 1.32
N PRO A 296 -13.99 16.25 0.83
CA PRO A 296 -14.11 16.80 -0.52
C PRO A 296 -13.44 18.17 -0.65
N SER A 297 -13.35 18.92 0.45
CA SER A 297 -12.74 20.25 0.46
C SER A 297 -11.22 20.17 0.64
N PRO A 298 -10.45 21.05 -0.01
CA PRO A 298 -9.02 21.19 0.26
C PRO A 298 -8.73 21.53 1.72
N GLU A 299 -9.56 22.35 2.34
CA GLU A 299 -9.45 22.80 3.73
C GLU A 299 -9.64 21.65 4.71
N GLY A 300 -10.66 20.78 4.50
CA GLY A 300 -10.90 19.59 5.32
C GLY A 300 -9.77 18.57 5.22
N ARG A 301 -9.25 18.35 3.99
CA ARG A 301 -8.05 17.52 3.80
C ARG A 301 -6.82 18.11 4.48
N ALA A 302 -6.63 19.44 4.43
CA ALA A 302 -5.52 20.10 5.12
C ALA A 302 -5.66 20.01 6.65
N ARG A 303 -6.88 20.18 7.21
CA ARG A 303 -7.19 19.98 8.64
C ARG A 303 -6.83 18.56 9.09
N THR A 304 -7.22 17.56 8.30
CA THR A 304 -6.90 16.15 8.57
C THR A 304 -5.37 15.92 8.54
N ARG A 305 -4.67 16.41 7.51
CA ARG A 305 -3.20 16.27 7.41
C ARG A 305 -2.48 16.98 8.55
N ALA A 306 -2.95 18.14 8.98
CA ALA A 306 -2.36 18.87 10.10
C ALA A 306 -2.41 18.05 11.40
N LEU A 307 -3.53 17.37 11.69
CA LEU A 307 -3.61 16.46 12.84
C LEU A 307 -2.65 15.28 12.68
N LEU A 308 -2.63 14.64 11.52
CA LEU A 308 -1.77 13.46 11.24
C LEU A 308 -0.29 13.76 11.49
N LEU A 309 0.19 14.94 11.08
CA LEU A 309 1.56 15.39 11.32
C LEU A 309 1.92 15.54 12.80
N THR A 310 0.96 15.88 13.67
CA THR A 310 1.22 15.94 15.11
C THR A 310 1.44 14.56 15.73
N ARG A 311 1.05 13.50 15.03
CA ARG A 311 1.11 12.09 15.48
C ARG A 311 2.31 11.35 14.92
N ASP A 312 3.01 11.90 13.93
CA ASP A 312 4.25 11.32 13.38
C ASP A 312 5.44 11.70 14.27
N LYS A 313 5.83 10.78 15.18
CA LYS A 313 6.88 11.00 16.18
C LYS A 313 8.08 10.08 15.94
#